data_1b6eb72d1777582966be959fca7dadcb
#
_entry.id   1b6eb72d1777582966be959fca7dadcb
#
_cell.length_a   1.000
_cell.length_b   1.000
_cell.length_c   1.000
_cell.angle_alpha   90.00
_cell.angle_beta   90.00
_cell.angle_gamma   90.00
#
_symmetry.space_group_name_H-M   'P 1'
#
loop_
_entity.id
_entity.type
_entity.pdbx_description
1 polymer ?
#
loop_
_entity_poly.entity_id
_entity_poly.type
_entity_poly.pdbx_seq_one_letter_code
_entity_poly.pdbx_strand_id
1 'polypeptide(L)'
;MAIVKAQAYGHGAVACARAALDAGATWVGTAHVSEALELRAAGIEAPALCWLHTSDTDFEAAVANGVDIGVSGWELEPVIEAARAVGRVARIHLKIDTGLGRNGCTAAQWPQLVECAAAAERAGDVRVVGVFSHYAMGDEPEHPANDAQTRAFEDALAVVAEAGLEPEVRHIANTPTVFARTDAMFDMVRVGLGLYGLSPFEGKTSADLGLRPVMRLVAHVAGAKRVDAGQGVSYGLRWHAEQPTTLGLVPVGYADGIPRIAEGAHVSIDGVRYPLVGRIAMDQFVIDLGPDAEPAAFLGKDAVVFGDPERGEPAVEEWSEASRTINYETVTRISDRVPRRMVRGGDAGAADGVAASGHADSSLSLTIDTPSAMQRFARALAGELQAGDVLILTGELGAGKTTFTQGLGEGLGVREGITSPTFVLSRIHPSLTDGPALVHVDAYRLGSAEELEDLDLIDTVDESVTVVEWGRDRAEGLSESRLEITLERPIGGDAAGSDAAELGATDQANDDAPAPWEIEDEEEAAAPRIVTLRWVGPRWNDAVVAGLRAALAGFVDAKQEG
;
A
#
# COMPACT_ATOMS: atom_id res chain seq x y z
N MET A 1 22.40 7.10 4.44
CA MET A 1 21.00 7.60 4.53
C MET A 1 20.14 6.86 3.52
N ALA A 2 19.07 6.23 4.00
CA ALA A 2 18.04 5.60 3.15
C ALA A 2 17.00 6.65 2.74
N ILE A 3 16.77 6.86 1.45
CA ILE A 3 15.83 7.84 0.94
C ILE A 3 14.48 7.18 0.72
N VAL A 4 13.51 7.53 1.58
CA VAL A 4 12.17 6.92 1.64
C VAL A 4 11.02 7.90 1.33
N LYS A 5 11.33 9.06 0.76
CA LYS A 5 10.34 10.03 0.29
C LYS A 5 9.38 9.43 -0.73
N ALA A 6 8.22 10.06 -0.94
CA ALA A 6 7.19 9.62 -1.89
C ALA A 6 6.83 8.13 -1.68
N GLN A 7 6.50 7.79 -0.42
CA GLN A 7 6.19 6.41 -0.02
C GLN A 7 7.29 5.40 -0.43
N ALA A 8 8.57 5.79 -0.18
CA ALA A 8 9.73 4.98 -0.58
C ALA A 8 9.69 4.66 -2.09
N TYR A 9 9.46 5.67 -2.92
CA TYR A 9 9.27 5.54 -4.37
C TYR A 9 8.14 4.54 -4.69
N GLY A 10 7.01 4.65 -3.98
CA GLY A 10 5.85 3.80 -4.16
C GLY A 10 5.91 2.42 -3.46
N HIS A 11 7.00 2.10 -2.74
CA HIS A 11 7.18 0.79 -2.08
C HIS A 11 6.58 0.72 -0.67
N GLY A 12 6.22 1.86 -0.06
CA GLY A 12 5.75 1.98 1.32
C GLY A 12 6.85 2.45 2.28
N ALA A 13 6.76 3.71 2.74
CA ALA A 13 7.83 4.42 3.45
C ALA A 13 8.25 3.72 4.75
N VAL A 14 7.28 3.37 5.60
CA VAL A 14 7.54 2.78 6.93
C VAL A 14 8.25 1.43 6.82
N ALA A 15 7.74 0.54 5.97
CA ALA A 15 8.32 -0.79 5.80
C ALA A 15 9.74 -0.74 5.22
N CYS A 16 9.96 0.10 4.20
CA CYS A 16 11.28 0.28 3.60
C CYS A 16 12.27 0.95 4.55
N ALA A 17 11.82 1.94 5.34
CA ALA A 17 12.66 2.57 6.34
C ALA A 17 13.12 1.56 7.42
N ARG A 18 12.19 0.75 7.96
CA ARG A 18 12.54 -0.33 8.91
C ARG A 18 13.53 -1.31 8.30
N ALA A 19 13.26 -1.83 7.10
CA ALA A 19 14.15 -2.77 6.43
C ALA A 19 15.55 -2.18 6.18
N ALA A 20 15.64 -0.92 5.76
CA ALA A 20 16.91 -0.25 5.56
C ALA A 20 17.69 -0.05 6.88
N LEU A 21 17.01 0.34 7.96
CA LEU A 21 17.61 0.49 9.29
C LEU A 21 18.07 -0.85 9.86
N ASP A 22 17.28 -1.89 9.73
CA ASP A 22 17.65 -3.26 10.13
C ASP A 22 18.89 -3.76 9.35
N ALA A 23 19.04 -3.34 8.09
CA ALA A 23 20.21 -3.63 7.25
C ALA A 23 21.42 -2.72 7.53
N GLY A 24 21.34 -1.79 8.49
CA GLY A 24 22.45 -0.97 8.94
C GLY A 24 22.45 0.49 8.41
N ALA A 25 21.40 0.95 7.74
CA ALA A 25 21.26 2.38 7.49
C ALA A 25 21.13 3.13 8.83
N THR A 26 21.77 4.28 8.94
CA THR A 26 21.78 5.06 10.19
C THR A 26 20.90 6.30 10.13
N TRP A 27 20.43 6.66 8.93
CA TRP A 27 19.60 7.83 8.65
C TRP A 27 18.52 7.49 7.65
N VAL A 28 17.39 8.18 7.75
CA VAL A 28 16.35 8.20 6.72
C VAL A 28 16.21 9.60 6.13
N GLY A 29 15.79 9.70 4.87
CA GLY A 29 15.62 10.97 4.17
C GLY A 29 14.26 11.06 3.48
N THR A 30 13.53 12.15 3.74
CA THR A 30 12.23 12.46 3.17
C THR A 30 12.27 13.79 2.43
N ALA A 31 11.25 14.11 1.64
CA ALA A 31 11.16 15.42 1.01
C ALA A 31 10.51 16.43 1.98
N HIS A 32 9.35 16.09 2.54
CA HIS A 32 8.51 16.96 3.34
C HIS A 32 8.53 16.58 4.83
N VAL A 33 8.18 17.54 5.68
CA VAL A 33 8.03 17.33 7.13
C VAL A 33 6.95 16.28 7.42
N SER A 34 5.81 16.32 6.70
CA SER A 34 4.72 15.36 6.87
C SER A 34 5.16 13.91 6.69
N GLU A 35 6.00 13.63 5.68
CA GLU A 35 6.55 12.28 5.47
C GLU A 35 7.47 11.85 6.63
N ALA A 36 8.26 12.77 7.19
CA ALA A 36 9.09 12.48 8.36
C ALA A 36 8.24 12.23 9.62
N LEU A 37 7.16 12.97 9.80
CA LEU A 37 6.22 12.78 10.91
C LEU A 37 5.47 11.45 10.81
N GLU A 38 5.12 10.99 9.60
CA GLU A 38 4.58 9.65 9.37
C GLU A 38 5.54 8.56 9.87
N LEU A 39 6.85 8.70 9.58
CA LEU A 39 7.86 7.77 10.10
C LEU A 39 7.95 7.83 11.63
N ARG A 40 7.85 9.01 12.23
CA ARG A 40 7.84 9.18 13.71
C ARG A 40 6.61 8.54 14.33
N ALA A 41 5.43 8.76 13.76
CA ALA A 41 4.18 8.12 14.21
C ALA A 41 4.26 6.59 14.15
N ALA A 42 4.99 6.05 13.17
CA ALA A 42 5.29 4.61 13.07
C ALA A 42 6.40 4.10 14.00
N GLY A 43 6.92 4.93 14.93
CA GLY A 43 7.94 4.56 15.91
C GLY A 43 9.37 4.48 15.35
N ILE A 44 9.66 5.10 14.21
CA ILE A 44 11.03 5.18 13.67
C ILE A 44 11.75 6.37 14.33
N GLU A 45 12.72 6.08 15.19
CA GLU A 45 13.48 7.07 15.97
C GLU A 45 14.81 7.48 15.31
N ALA A 46 15.26 6.76 14.30
CA ALA A 46 16.51 7.08 13.58
C ALA A 46 16.52 8.54 13.09
N PRO A 47 17.68 9.21 13.00
CA PRO A 47 17.79 10.54 12.43
C PRO A 47 17.09 10.62 11.06
N ALA A 48 16.21 11.61 10.90
CA ALA A 48 15.40 11.80 9.71
C ALA A 48 15.61 13.22 9.18
N LEU A 49 16.03 13.37 7.92
CA LEU A 49 16.22 14.64 7.26
C LEU A 49 15.12 14.90 6.23
N CYS A 50 14.48 16.07 6.31
CA CYS A 50 13.62 16.60 5.26
C CYS A 50 14.21 17.90 4.65
N TRP A 51 13.94 18.18 3.38
CA TRP A 51 14.64 19.27 2.67
C TRP A 51 13.81 20.06 1.67
N LEU A 52 12.53 19.86 1.58
CA LEU A 52 11.66 20.62 0.69
C LEU A 52 10.56 21.27 1.52
N HIS A 53 10.63 22.59 1.62
CA HIS A 53 9.79 23.39 2.48
C HIS A 53 9.03 24.44 1.71
N THR A 54 7.90 24.84 2.24
CA THR A 54 7.04 25.93 1.78
C THR A 54 6.75 26.86 2.96
N SER A 55 6.13 28.01 2.71
CA SER A 55 5.82 29.00 3.77
C SER A 55 4.87 28.48 4.84
N ASP A 56 4.14 27.42 4.56
CA ASP A 56 3.19 26.72 5.45
C ASP A 56 3.77 25.44 6.08
N THR A 57 5.07 25.20 5.91
CA THR A 57 5.73 24.06 6.58
C THR A 57 5.68 24.21 8.09
N ASP A 58 5.20 23.17 8.79
CA ASP A 58 5.16 23.12 10.24
C ASP A 58 6.54 22.79 10.82
N PHE A 59 7.38 23.81 10.98
CA PHE A 59 8.70 23.66 11.59
C PHE A 59 8.64 23.38 13.09
N GLU A 60 7.58 23.81 13.80
CA GLU A 60 7.41 23.49 15.20
C GLU A 60 7.22 21.98 15.40
N ALA A 61 6.35 21.37 14.59
CA ALA A 61 6.17 19.92 14.62
C ALA A 61 7.46 19.17 14.24
N ALA A 62 8.23 19.65 13.25
CA ALA A 62 9.51 19.05 12.89
C ALA A 62 10.51 19.08 14.05
N VAL A 63 10.69 20.24 14.71
CA VAL A 63 11.59 20.41 15.85
C VAL A 63 11.13 19.60 17.05
N ALA A 64 9.82 19.62 17.36
CA ALA A 64 9.24 18.86 18.46
C ALA A 64 9.49 17.36 18.34
N ASN A 65 9.47 16.83 17.12
CA ASN A 65 9.67 15.42 16.81
C ASN A 65 11.13 15.05 16.43
N GLY A 66 12.09 15.97 16.60
CA GLY A 66 13.50 15.72 16.34
C GLY A 66 13.80 15.35 14.89
N VAL A 67 13.13 16.02 13.95
CA VAL A 67 13.38 15.91 12.51
C VAL A 67 14.46 16.92 12.14
N ASP A 68 15.48 16.48 11.40
CA ASP A 68 16.52 17.35 10.87
C ASP A 68 15.99 18.11 9.65
N ILE A 69 16.28 19.40 9.56
CA ILE A 69 15.70 20.30 8.57
C ILE A 69 16.79 20.80 7.60
N GLY A 70 16.58 20.57 6.31
CA GLY A 70 17.45 21.12 5.26
C GLY A 70 17.18 22.62 5.05
N VAL A 71 18.18 23.45 5.23
CA VAL A 71 18.08 24.93 5.15
C VAL A 71 18.89 25.44 3.97
N SER A 72 18.26 26.21 3.09
CA SER A 72 18.88 26.80 1.90
C SER A 72 18.91 28.32 1.93
N GLY A 73 18.33 28.95 2.96
CA GLY A 73 18.32 30.40 3.14
C GLY A 73 17.16 30.89 3.99
N TRP A 74 16.02 31.12 3.39
CA TRP A 74 14.83 31.71 4.02
C TRP A 74 14.26 30.86 5.18
N GLU A 75 14.52 29.56 5.18
CA GLU A 75 14.02 28.62 6.18
C GLU A 75 14.66 28.82 7.55
N LEU A 76 15.88 29.46 7.60
CA LEU A 76 16.65 29.55 8.84
C LEU A 76 15.90 30.30 9.94
N GLU A 77 15.34 31.46 9.62
CA GLU A 77 14.63 32.27 10.64
C GLU A 77 13.36 31.58 11.16
N PRO A 78 12.44 31.06 10.31
CA PRO A 78 11.32 30.26 10.81
C PRO A 78 11.72 29.05 11.65
N VAL A 79 12.83 28.39 11.34
CA VAL A 79 13.35 27.26 12.14
C VAL A 79 13.85 27.74 13.51
N ILE A 80 14.52 28.91 13.57
CA ILE A 80 14.94 29.52 14.84
C ILE A 80 13.72 29.88 15.71
N GLU A 81 12.69 30.48 15.10
CA GLU A 81 11.44 30.81 15.80
C GLU A 81 10.77 29.56 16.33
N ALA A 82 10.66 28.51 15.54
CA ALA A 82 10.13 27.21 15.94
C ALA A 82 10.93 26.57 17.10
N ALA A 83 12.27 26.61 17.02
CA ALA A 83 13.14 26.10 18.07
C ALA A 83 12.87 26.78 19.42
N ARG A 84 12.73 28.11 19.40
CA ARG A 84 12.40 28.92 20.59
C ARG A 84 10.99 28.64 21.12
N ALA A 85 9.99 28.52 20.22
CA ALA A 85 8.62 28.23 20.60
C ALA A 85 8.49 26.85 21.26
N VAL A 86 9.14 25.83 20.71
CA VAL A 86 9.16 24.47 21.23
C VAL A 86 10.09 24.31 22.44
N GLY A 87 11.07 25.21 22.62
CA GLY A 87 12.09 25.11 23.68
C GLY A 87 13.11 23.99 23.44
N ARG A 88 13.40 23.66 22.17
CA ARG A 88 14.37 22.63 21.78
C ARG A 88 15.31 23.18 20.69
N VAL A 89 16.56 22.75 20.74
CA VAL A 89 17.53 23.07 19.69
C VAL A 89 17.14 22.40 18.40
N ALA A 90 16.94 23.15 17.34
CA ALA A 90 16.63 22.60 16.02
C ALA A 90 17.89 22.01 15.37
N ARG A 91 17.79 20.83 14.80
CA ARG A 91 18.86 20.18 14.05
C ARG A 91 18.73 20.55 12.58
N ILE A 92 19.76 21.14 11.98
CA ILE A 92 19.71 21.62 10.61
C ILE A 92 20.86 21.10 9.75
N HIS A 93 20.57 20.95 8.45
CA HIS A 93 21.58 20.69 7.42
C HIS A 93 21.60 21.87 6.42
N LEU A 94 22.73 22.53 6.30
CA LEU A 94 22.88 23.62 5.35
C LEU A 94 23.03 23.09 3.92
N LYS A 95 22.22 23.59 3.00
CA LYS A 95 22.20 23.15 1.62
C LYS A 95 22.78 24.18 0.69
N ILE A 96 23.86 23.83 -0.02
CA ILE A 96 24.48 24.63 -1.07
C ILE A 96 24.07 24.12 -2.46
N ASP A 97 23.77 25.04 -3.39
CA ASP A 97 23.65 24.70 -4.81
C ASP A 97 25.04 24.79 -5.47
N THR A 98 25.58 23.64 -5.81
CA THR A 98 26.90 23.51 -6.46
C THR A 98 26.81 23.43 -7.97
N GLY A 99 25.62 23.62 -8.55
CA GLY A 99 25.45 23.65 -10.01
C GLY A 99 24.27 22.83 -10.56
N LEU A 100 23.39 22.28 -9.69
CA LEU A 100 22.16 21.65 -10.13
C LEU A 100 21.10 22.67 -10.56
N GLY A 101 21.10 23.89 -9.95
CA GLY A 101 20.18 24.96 -10.31
C GLY A 101 18.73 24.72 -9.92
N ARG A 102 18.47 23.89 -8.89
CA ARG A 102 17.12 23.52 -8.49
C ARG A 102 16.75 24.00 -7.08
N ASN A 103 17.58 23.72 -6.09
CA ASN A 103 17.36 24.06 -4.69
C ASN A 103 18.72 24.07 -3.96
N GLY A 104 18.91 25.03 -3.05
CA GLY A 104 20.15 25.25 -2.32
C GLY A 104 20.50 26.73 -2.30
N CYS A 105 21.29 27.15 -1.31
CA CYS A 105 21.84 28.49 -1.23
C CYS A 105 22.81 28.73 -2.39
N THR A 106 22.75 29.87 -3.03
CA THR A 106 23.71 30.21 -4.09
C THR A 106 25.10 30.45 -3.49
N ALA A 107 26.17 30.25 -4.27
CA ALA A 107 27.53 30.48 -3.84
C ALA A 107 27.75 31.94 -3.33
N ALA A 108 27.04 32.91 -3.93
CA ALA A 108 27.12 34.31 -3.52
C ALA A 108 26.50 34.60 -2.15
N GLN A 109 25.45 33.90 -1.80
CA GLN A 109 24.71 34.04 -0.53
C GLN A 109 25.24 33.08 0.57
N TRP A 110 26.04 32.10 0.19
CA TRP A 110 26.52 31.06 1.09
C TRP A 110 27.24 31.56 2.34
N PRO A 111 28.23 32.52 2.23
CA PRO A 111 28.90 33.03 3.41
C PRO A 111 27.95 33.67 4.42
N GLN A 112 26.94 34.42 3.94
CA GLN A 112 25.95 35.04 4.80
C GLN A 112 25.08 34.00 5.52
N LEU A 113 24.59 32.95 4.81
CA LEU A 113 23.83 31.89 5.42
C LEU A 113 24.63 31.17 6.50
N VAL A 114 25.89 30.84 6.22
CA VAL A 114 26.79 30.17 7.16
C VAL A 114 27.03 31.03 8.41
N GLU A 115 27.26 32.34 8.25
CA GLU A 115 27.45 33.28 9.36
C GLU A 115 26.20 33.36 10.24
N CYS A 116 25.00 33.47 9.64
CA CYS A 116 23.72 33.47 10.37
C CYS A 116 23.50 32.13 11.12
N ALA A 117 23.77 31.00 10.48
CA ALA A 117 23.64 29.68 11.11
C ALA A 117 24.63 29.51 12.28
N ALA A 118 25.88 29.98 12.11
CA ALA A 118 26.90 29.98 13.20
C ALA A 118 26.49 30.86 14.38
N ALA A 119 25.88 32.02 14.11
CA ALA A 119 25.35 32.89 15.16
C ALA A 119 24.18 32.21 15.92
N ALA A 120 23.25 31.56 15.20
CA ALA A 120 22.14 30.85 15.78
C ALA A 120 22.61 29.62 16.60
N GLU A 121 23.65 28.91 16.13
CA GLU A 121 24.23 27.79 16.89
C GLU A 121 24.88 28.28 18.19
N ARG A 122 25.64 29.40 18.14
CA ARG A 122 26.19 30.01 19.36
C ARG A 122 25.11 30.49 20.34
N ALA A 123 23.97 30.92 19.82
CA ALA A 123 22.82 31.30 20.64
C ALA A 123 22.09 30.09 21.26
N GLY A 124 22.33 28.89 20.76
CA GLY A 124 21.70 27.66 21.22
C GLY A 124 20.31 27.40 20.60
N ASP A 125 19.95 28.13 19.54
CA ASP A 125 18.69 27.95 18.83
C ASP A 125 18.74 26.76 17.85
N VAL A 126 19.90 26.58 17.18
CA VAL A 126 20.09 25.50 16.21
C VAL A 126 21.38 24.72 16.47
N ARG A 127 21.47 23.53 15.89
CA ARG A 127 22.68 22.74 15.72
C ARG A 127 22.88 22.47 14.24
N VAL A 128 24.00 22.88 13.68
CA VAL A 128 24.37 22.56 12.29
C VAL A 128 24.94 21.14 12.25
N VAL A 129 24.07 20.18 11.95
CA VAL A 129 24.39 18.75 11.92
C VAL A 129 25.08 18.36 10.62
N GLY A 130 24.69 18.98 9.51
CA GLY A 130 25.22 18.61 8.22
C GLY A 130 25.35 19.74 7.23
N VAL A 131 26.15 19.47 6.18
CA VAL A 131 26.23 20.29 4.96
C VAL A 131 26.02 19.37 3.77
N PHE A 132 25.19 19.80 2.81
CA PHE A 132 24.92 18.96 1.65
C PHE A 132 24.64 19.70 0.35
N SER A 133 24.81 18.95 -0.73
CA SER A 133 24.44 19.35 -2.08
C SER A 133 23.87 18.15 -2.87
N HIS A 134 23.72 18.27 -4.18
CA HIS A 134 23.20 17.21 -5.04
C HIS A 134 23.81 17.28 -6.44
N TYR A 135 24.27 16.15 -6.97
CA TYR A 135 24.82 16.07 -8.32
C TYR A 135 23.73 16.20 -9.38
N ALA A 136 24.02 16.96 -10.43
CA ALA A 136 23.16 17.12 -11.59
C ALA A 136 23.32 15.97 -12.59
N MET A 137 24.56 15.47 -12.76
CA MET A 137 24.97 14.51 -13.78
C MET A 137 25.56 13.24 -13.15
N GLY A 138 25.00 12.80 -12.02
CA GLY A 138 25.50 11.62 -11.32
C GLY A 138 25.35 10.31 -12.13
N ASP A 139 24.38 10.25 -13.00
CA ASP A 139 24.10 9.16 -13.94
C ASP A 139 25.04 9.13 -15.16
N GLU A 140 25.77 10.24 -15.41
CA GLU A 140 26.88 10.34 -16.36
C GLU A 140 28.21 10.55 -15.60
N PRO A 141 28.87 9.52 -15.08
CA PRO A 141 29.99 9.64 -14.15
C PRO A 141 31.17 10.47 -14.68
N GLU A 142 31.44 10.39 -15.97
CA GLU A 142 32.56 11.08 -16.63
C GLU A 142 32.23 12.53 -17.01
N HIS A 143 30.99 13.00 -16.77
CA HIS A 143 30.61 14.36 -17.13
C HIS A 143 31.36 15.38 -16.28
N PRO A 144 32.01 16.41 -16.91
CA PRO A 144 32.91 17.34 -16.20
C PRO A 144 32.21 18.20 -15.15
N ALA A 145 30.88 18.31 -15.20
CA ALA A 145 30.08 19.00 -14.19
C ALA A 145 30.20 18.32 -12.81
N ASN A 146 30.42 17.02 -12.76
CA ASN A 146 30.57 16.30 -11.50
C ASN A 146 31.81 16.78 -10.73
N ASP A 147 32.96 16.93 -11.40
CA ASP A 147 34.19 17.46 -10.78
C ASP A 147 34.04 18.94 -10.39
N ALA A 148 33.34 19.72 -11.21
CA ALA A 148 33.07 21.11 -10.88
C ALA A 148 32.18 21.23 -9.64
N GLN A 149 31.14 20.38 -9.51
CA GLN A 149 30.26 20.36 -8.33
C GLN A 149 30.99 19.86 -7.07
N THR A 150 31.89 18.88 -7.20
CA THR A 150 32.69 18.40 -6.07
C THR A 150 33.59 19.55 -5.55
N ARG A 151 34.33 20.26 -6.42
CA ARG A 151 35.14 21.40 -6.02
C ARG A 151 34.31 22.52 -5.38
N ALA A 152 33.18 22.88 -5.99
CA ALA A 152 32.29 23.90 -5.42
C ALA A 152 31.74 23.49 -4.02
N PHE A 153 31.56 22.20 -3.78
CA PHE A 153 31.16 21.66 -2.47
C PHE A 153 32.32 21.77 -1.46
N GLU A 154 33.53 21.42 -1.87
CA GLU A 154 34.74 21.57 -1.04
C GLU A 154 35.01 23.03 -0.67
N ASP A 155 34.89 23.97 -1.62
CA ASP A 155 34.98 25.41 -1.37
C ASP A 155 33.92 25.88 -0.37
N ALA A 156 32.69 25.37 -0.48
CA ALA A 156 31.61 25.69 0.45
C ALA A 156 31.89 25.14 1.88
N LEU A 157 32.49 23.97 1.99
CA LEU A 157 32.89 23.39 3.28
C LEU A 157 34.00 24.20 3.95
N ALA A 158 34.92 24.80 3.16
CA ALA A 158 35.97 25.71 3.71
C ALA A 158 35.33 26.94 4.39
N VAL A 159 34.29 27.55 3.79
CA VAL A 159 33.55 28.67 4.40
C VAL A 159 32.89 28.28 5.72
N VAL A 160 32.33 27.05 5.81
CA VAL A 160 31.73 26.51 7.03
C VAL A 160 32.77 26.38 8.15
N ALA A 161 33.96 25.83 7.80
CA ALA A 161 35.05 25.67 8.76
C ALA A 161 35.60 27.04 9.25
N GLU A 162 35.75 28.02 8.35
CA GLU A 162 36.16 29.38 8.69
C GLU A 162 35.20 30.08 9.65
N ALA A 163 33.89 29.77 9.55
CA ALA A 163 32.88 30.29 10.49
C ALA A 163 32.87 29.57 11.85
N GLY A 164 33.72 28.55 12.03
CA GLY A 164 33.84 27.76 13.28
C GLY A 164 32.74 26.75 13.49
N LEU A 165 32.05 26.35 12.43
CA LEU A 165 31.05 25.26 12.48
C LEU A 165 31.72 23.89 12.25
N GLU A 166 31.28 22.88 13.00
CA GLU A 166 31.79 21.50 12.94
C GLU A 166 30.63 20.54 12.66
N PRO A 167 30.12 20.45 11.42
CA PRO A 167 29.03 19.55 11.08
C PRO A 167 29.44 18.09 11.26
N GLU A 168 28.52 17.28 11.78
CA GLU A 168 28.72 15.83 11.99
C GLU A 168 28.86 15.08 10.66
N VAL A 169 28.15 15.53 9.62
CA VAL A 169 28.10 14.85 8.31
C VAL A 169 28.14 15.82 7.13
N ARG A 170 28.95 15.48 6.12
CA ARG A 170 29.00 16.13 4.81
C ARG A 170 28.50 15.16 3.76
N HIS A 171 27.58 15.55 2.91
CA HIS A 171 26.99 14.62 1.96
C HIS A 171 26.52 15.26 0.65
N ILE A 172 26.95 14.70 -0.47
CA ILE A 172 26.55 15.13 -1.81
C ILE A 172 26.09 13.94 -2.67
N ALA A 173 26.70 12.75 -2.49
CA ALA A 173 26.49 11.55 -3.30
C ALA A 173 25.03 11.07 -3.27
N ASN A 174 24.46 10.85 -4.47
CA ASN A 174 23.20 10.16 -4.71
C ASN A 174 23.45 8.71 -5.19
N THR A 175 22.41 7.93 -5.48
CA THR A 175 22.56 6.54 -5.92
C THR A 175 23.57 6.33 -7.05
N PRO A 176 23.49 7.01 -8.20
CA PRO A 176 24.46 6.77 -9.28
C PRO A 176 25.90 7.11 -8.88
N THR A 177 26.11 8.18 -8.11
CA THR A 177 27.44 8.55 -7.62
C THR A 177 28.03 7.47 -6.73
N VAL A 178 27.22 6.80 -5.90
CA VAL A 178 27.68 5.69 -5.04
C VAL A 178 28.24 4.52 -5.86
N PHE A 179 27.67 4.24 -7.02
CA PHE A 179 28.17 3.17 -7.89
C PHE A 179 29.37 3.56 -8.74
N ALA A 180 29.52 4.84 -9.02
CA ALA A 180 30.45 5.27 -10.06
C ALA A 180 31.64 6.14 -9.55
N ARG A 181 31.52 6.80 -8.39
CA ARG A 181 32.46 7.80 -7.90
C ARG A 181 32.76 7.65 -6.40
N THR A 182 33.74 6.85 -6.07
CA THR A 182 34.16 6.63 -4.67
C THR A 182 34.83 7.85 -4.02
N ASP A 183 35.35 8.78 -4.82
CA ASP A 183 35.97 10.06 -4.40
C ASP A 183 34.96 11.09 -3.85
N ALA A 184 33.66 10.91 -4.11
CA ALA A 184 32.60 11.84 -3.75
C ALA A 184 31.72 11.37 -2.57
N MET A 185 32.14 10.36 -1.82
CA MET A 185 31.34 9.76 -0.75
C MET A 185 31.18 10.66 0.48
N PHE A 186 32.20 11.44 0.83
CA PHE A 186 32.30 12.20 2.07
C PHE A 186 31.93 11.35 3.30
N ASP A 187 31.14 11.90 4.24
CA ASP A 187 30.80 11.19 5.49
C ASP A 187 29.52 10.35 5.36
N MET A 188 28.65 10.68 4.42
CA MET A 188 27.36 10.02 4.24
C MET A 188 26.92 10.02 2.77
N VAL A 189 26.34 8.93 2.32
CA VAL A 189 25.71 8.80 1.01
C VAL A 189 24.20 8.74 1.14
N ARG A 190 23.47 9.23 0.11
CA ARG A 190 22.01 9.20 0.05
C ARG A 190 21.55 8.26 -1.04
N VAL A 191 21.20 7.03 -0.65
CA VAL A 191 20.74 6.00 -1.58
C VAL A 191 19.22 6.01 -1.64
N GLY A 192 18.69 6.23 -2.83
CA GLY A 192 17.27 6.13 -3.15
C GLY A 192 17.01 4.92 -4.04
N LEU A 193 17.04 5.09 -5.35
CA LEU A 193 16.68 4.06 -6.33
C LEU A 193 17.41 2.73 -6.12
N GLY A 194 18.69 2.78 -5.75
CA GLY A 194 19.48 1.58 -5.47
C GLY A 194 18.97 0.74 -4.29
N LEU A 195 18.28 1.36 -3.30
CA LEU A 195 17.61 0.61 -2.22
C LEU A 195 16.48 -0.27 -2.74
N TYR A 196 15.84 0.17 -3.81
CA TYR A 196 14.70 -0.51 -4.43
C TYR A 196 15.14 -1.46 -5.54
N GLY A 197 16.45 -1.69 -5.66
CA GLY A 197 17.03 -2.65 -6.58
C GLY A 197 16.98 -2.24 -8.04
N LEU A 198 16.89 -0.94 -8.35
CA LEU A 198 16.77 -0.42 -9.69
C LEU A 198 18.04 0.31 -10.14
N SER A 199 18.40 0.13 -11.43
CA SER A 199 19.54 0.79 -12.02
C SER A 199 19.28 2.29 -12.23
N PRO A 200 20.21 3.18 -11.80
CA PRO A 200 20.14 4.60 -12.11
C PRO A 200 20.76 4.97 -13.47
N PHE A 201 21.30 4.01 -14.21
CA PHE A 201 22.03 4.26 -15.46
C PHE A 201 21.25 3.80 -16.68
N GLU A 202 21.24 4.62 -17.71
CA GLU A 202 20.72 4.21 -19.02
C GLU A 202 21.58 3.07 -19.60
N GLY A 203 20.93 2.05 -20.16
CA GLY A 203 21.59 0.92 -20.79
C GLY A 203 22.30 -0.08 -19.84
N LYS A 204 22.17 0.10 -18.51
CA LYS A 204 22.62 -0.89 -17.52
C LYS A 204 21.43 -1.45 -16.77
N THR A 205 21.33 -2.76 -16.73
CA THR A 205 20.30 -3.45 -15.96
C THR A 205 20.60 -3.41 -14.44
N SER A 206 19.59 -3.69 -13.64
CA SER A 206 19.76 -3.88 -12.18
C SER A 206 20.79 -4.99 -11.88
N ALA A 207 20.75 -6.09 -12.63
CA ALA A 207 21.68 -7.22 -12.47
C ALA A 207 23.14 -6.84 -12.75
N ASP A 208 23.40 -5.96 -13.73
CA ASP A 208 24.77 -5.46 -14.03
C ASP A 208 25.40 -4.72 -12.84
N LEU A 209 24.58 -4.21 -11.93
CA LEU A 209 25.01 -3.52 -10.71
C LEU A 209 24.94 -4.41 -9.46
N GLY A 210 24.60 -5.69 -9.61
CA GLY A 210 24.36 -6.60 -8.50
C GLY A 210 23.09 -6.24 -7.69
N LEU A 211 22.17 -5.52 -8.29
CA LEU A 211 20.88 -5.13 -7.71
C LEU A 211 19.77 -6.10 -8.13
N ARG A 212 18.76 -6.23 -7.29
CA ARG A 212 17.56 -7.01 -7.59
C ARG A 212 16.32 -6.16 -7.29
N PRO A 213 15.38 -6.01 -8.27
CA PRO A 213 14.16 -5.24 -8.08
C PRO A 213 13.37 -5.69 -6.85
N VAL A 214 12.92 -4.73 -6.04
CA VAL A 214 12.15 -4.99 -4.81
C VAL A 214 10.67 -5.06 -5.12
N MET A 215 10.16 -4.21 -6.03
CA MET A 215 8.74 -4.17 -6.39
C MET A 215 8.41 -5.22 -7.44
N ARG A 216 7.35 -5.98 -7.19
CA ARG A 216 6.68 -6.84 -8.14
C ARG A 216 5.22 -6.44 -8.22
N LEU A 217 4.76 -5.95 -9.37
CA LEU A 217 3.37 -5.58 -9.59
C LEU A 217 2.62 -6.74 -10.23
N VAL A 218 1.61 -7.25 -9.54
CA VAL A 218 0.85 -8.44 -9.95
C VAL A 218 -0.63 -8.14 -9.93
N ALA A 219 -1.35 -8.65 -10.92
CA ALA A 219 -2.81 -8.68 -10.92
C ALA A 219 -3.29 -10.06 -11.38
N HIS A 220 -4.48 -10.49 -10.95
CA HIS A 220 -5.06 -11.73 -11.46
C HIS A 220 -5.79 -11.47 -12.78
N VAL A 221 -5.68 -12.38 -13.75
CA VAL A 221 -6.47 -12.30 -14.99
C VAL A 221 -7.95 -12.40 -14.64
N ALA A 222 -8.67 -11.28 -14.78
CA ALA A 222 -10.08 -11.16 -14.39
C ALA A 222 -11.06 -11.75 -15.42
N GLY A 223 -10.60 -11.94 -16.66
CA GLY A 223 -11.42 -12.50 -17.74
C GLY A 223 -10.57 -12.95 -18.91
N ALA A 224 -11.02 -13.97 -19.61
CA ALA A 224 -10.42 -14.37 -20.88
C ALA A 224 -11.51 -14.77 -21.87
N LYS A 225 -11.35 -14.41 -23.14
CA LYS A 225 -12.33 -14.71 -24.19
C LYS A 225 -11.69 -14.93 -25.55
N ARG A 226 -12.23 -15.86 -26.32
CA ARG A 226 -11.90 -16.06 -27.73
C ARG A 226 -12.50 -14.96 -28.58
N VAL A 227 -11.76 -14.47 -29.56
CA VAL A 227 -12.23 -13.49 -30.56
C VAL A 227 -11.83 -13.91 -31.97
N ASP A 228 -12.62 -13.48 -32.95
CA ASP A 228 -12.34 -13.73 -34.35
C ASP A 228 -11.34 -12.72 -34.92
N ALA A 229 -10.76 -13.06 -36.10
CA ALA A 229 -9.96 -12.12 -36.86
C ALA A 229 -10.75 -10.84 -37.18
N GLY A 230 -10.10 -9.69 -37.10
CA GLY A 230 -10.71 -8.38 -37.30
C GLY A 230 -11.34 -7.76 -36.06
N GLN A 231 -11.43 -8.48 -34.92
CA GLN A 231 -11.92 -7.91 -33.67
C GLN A 231 -11.00 -6.79 -33.20
N GLY A 232 -11.56 -5.58 -33.08
CA GLY A 232 -10.87 -4.43 -32.50
C GLY A 232 -10.88 -4.46 -30.96
N VAL A 233 -9.83 -3.91 -30.33
CA VAL A 233 -9.64 -3.95 -28.88
C VAL A 233 -9.54 -2.55 -28.28
N SER A 234 -10.27 -2.34 -27.18
CA SER A 234 -10.24 -1.14 -26.34
C SER A 234 -10.58 0.16 -27.07
N TYR A 235 -10.41 1.29 -26.40
CA TYR A 235 -10.79 2.62 -26.90
C TYR A 235 -10.05 3.00 -28.19
N GLY A 236 -10.82 3.38 -29.22
CA GLY A 236 -10.31 3.81 -30.52
C GLY A 236 -9.89 2.66 -31.41
N LEU A 237 -10.11 1.41 -31.00
CA LEU A 237 -9.87 0.18 -31.78
C LEU A 237 -8.53 0.21 -32.54
N ARG A 238 -7.45 0.65 -31.90
CA ARG A 238 -6.14 0.82 -32.53
C ARG A 238 -5.44 -0.49 -32.87
N TRP A 239 -5.82 -1.55 -32.19
CA TRP A 239 -5.33 -2.90 -32.43
C TRP A 239 -6.50 -3.79 -32.87
N HIS A 240 -6.25 -4.64 -33.85
CA HIS A 240 -7.20 -5.63 -34.33
C HIS A 240 -6.53 -7.00 -34.36
N ALA A 241 -7.27 -8.03 -33.98
CA ALA A 241 -6.80 -9.40 -34.10
C ALA A 241 -6.57 -9.77 -35.58
N GLU A 242 -5.34 -10.13 -35.92
CA GLU A 242 -5.00 -10.55 -37.28
C GLU A 242 -5.55 -11.94 -37.64
N GLN A 243 -5.72 -12.78 -36.64
CA GLN A 243 -6.27 -14.14 -36.67
C GLN A 243 -7.14 -14.38 -35.46
N PRO A 244 -7.96 -15.45 -35.41
CA PRO A 244 -8.66 -15.81 -34.19
C PRO A 244 -7.66 -16.00 -33.06
N THR A 245 -7.89 -15.32 -31.90
CA THR A 245 -7.00 -15.33 -30.74
C THR A 245 -7.78 -15.31 -29.43
N THR A 246 -7.10 -15.51 -28.32
CA THR A 246 -7.67 -15.36 -26.97
C THR A 246 -7.15 -14.07 -26.34
N LEU A 247 -8.06 -13.23 -25.87
CA LEU A 247 -7.75 -12.00 -25.16
C LEU A 247 -7.89 -12.23 -23.65
N GLY A 248 -6.90 -11.76 -22.87
CA GLY A 248 -6.93 -11.74 -21.41
C GLY A 248 -7.19 -10.32 -20.90
N LEU A 249 -8.01 -10.18 -19.85
CA LEU A 249 -8.29 -8.92 -19.16
C LEU A 249 -7.48 -8.85 -17.88
N VAL A 250 -6.64 -7.84 -17.75
CA VAL A 250 -5.84 -7.55 -16.55
C VAL A 250 -6.46 -6.33 -15.86
N PRO A 251 -6.94 -6.46 -14.60
CA PRO A 251 -7.67 -5.42 -13.89
C PRO A 251 -6.73 -4.42 -13.19
N VAL A 252 -5.86 -3.80 -13.96
CA VAL A 252 -4.95 -2.72 -13.58
C VAL A 252 -4.95 -1.69 -14.69
N GLY A 253 -5.06 -0.42 -14.35
CA GLY A 253 -5.12 0.65 -15.33
C GLY A 253 -4.39 1.92 -14.90
N TYR A 254 -4.72 3.05 -15.53
CA TYR A 254 -4.00 4.30 -15.23
C TYR A 254 -4.40 4.90 -13.87
N ALA A 255 -5.53 4.54 -13.27
CA ALA A 255 -5.87 4.91 -11.89
C ALA A 255 -5.00 4.18 -10.86
N ASP A 256 -4.45 3.02 -11.22
CA ASP A 256 -3.52 2.25 -10.40
C ASP A 256 -2.06 2.69 -10.56
N GLY A 257 -1.81 3.65 -11.47
CA GLY A 257 -0.49 4.20 -11.74
C GLY A 257 0.16 3.72 -13.03
N ILE A 258 -0.48 2.83 -13.80
CA ILE A 258 0.06 2.36 -15.08
C ILE A 258 -0.10 3.45 -16.15
N PRO A 259 0.97 3.90 -16.82
CA PRO A 259 0.88 4.96 -17.81
C PRO A 259 0.00 4.56 -18.99
N ARG A 260 -0.99 5.42 -19.33
CA ARG A 260 -1.95 5.17 -20.42
C ARG A 260 -1.29 5.00 -21.79
N ILE A 261 -0.07 5.51 -21.95
CA ILE A 261 0.67 5.51 -23.22
C ILE A 261 1.66 4.34 -23.36
N ALA A 262 1.67 3.38 -22.45
CA ALA A 262 2.59 2.23 -22.46
C ALA A 262 2.24 1.25 -23.61
N GLU A 263 2.50 1.69 -24.86
CA GLU A 263 2.31 0.86 -26.06
C GLU A 263 3.51 -0.10 -26.21
N GLY A 264 3.23 -1.37 -26.49
CA GLY A 264 4.26 -2.41 -26.65
C GLY A 264 4.79 -3.03 -25.37
N ALA A 265 4.24 -2.65 -24.21
CA ALA A 265 4.55 -3.32 -22.94
C ALA A 265 4.01 -4.76 -22.93
N HIS A 266 4.59 -5.57 -22.04
CA HIS A 266 4.23 -6.97 -21.87
C HIS A 266 3.91 -7.25 -20.40
N VAL A 267 3.14 -8.30 -20.16
CA VAL A 267 3.03 -8.96 -18.85
C VAL A 267 3.60 -10.37 -18.93
N SER A 268 3.93 -10.94 -17.79
CA SER A 268 4.32 -12.36 -17.71
C SER A 268 3.25 -13.15 -16.97
N ILE A 269 2.86 -14.31 -17.51
CA ILE A 269 2.02 -15.31 -16.84
C ILE A 269 2.77 -16.64 -16.92
N ASP A 270 3.05 -17.26 -15.78
CA ASP A 270 3.82 -18.50 -15.68
C ASP A 270 5.17 -18.44 -16.44
N GLY A 271 5.85 -17.30 -16.43
CA GLY A 271 7.12 -17.08 -17.13
C GLY A 271 7.00 -16.85 -18.65
N VAL A 272 5.80 -16.87 -19.21
CA VAL A 272 5.53 -16.57 -20.63
C VAL A 272 5.08 -15.13 -20.76
N ARG A 273 5.67 -14.41 -21.74
CA ARG A 273 5.35 -13.00 -22.00
C ARG A 273 4.21 -12.83 -22.98
N TYR A 274 3.25 -11.98 -22.63
CA TYR A 274 2.07 -11.66 -23.43
C TYR A 274 2.01 -10.16 -23.69
N PRO A 275 1.83 -9.74 -24.96
CA PRO A 275 1.80 -8.32 -25.31
C PRO A 275 0.50 -7.66 -24.86
N LEU A 276 0.61 -6.43 -24.39
CA LEU A 276 -0.52 -5.53 -24.18
C LEU A 276 -1.07 -5.12 -25.55
N VAL A 277 -2.39 -5.22 -25.74
CA VAL A 277 -3.09 -4.88 -26.96
C VAL A 277 -4.21 -3.86 -26.75
N GLY A 278 -4.30 -2.89 -27.64
CA GLY A 278 -5.21 -1.77 -27.50
C GLY A 278 -4.74 -0.75 -26.44
N ARG A 279 -5.63 0.16 -26.06
CA ARG A 279 -5.31 1.23 -25.09
C ARG A 279 -5.59 0.77 -23.66
N ILE A 280 -4.76 1.20 -22.74
CA ILE A 280 -5.00 1.07 -21.30
C ILE A 280 -6.19 1.96 -20.91
N ALA A 281 -7.15 1.38 -20.19
CA ALA A 281 -8.29 2.07 -19.60
C ALA A 281 -7.97 2.53 -18.17
N MET A 282 -8.96 3.11 -17.48
CA MET A 282 -8.80 3.59 -16.11
C MET A 282 -8.39 2.46 -15.14
N ASP A 283 -9.10 1.32 -15.22
CA ASP A 283 -9.01 0.24 -14.25
C ASP A 283 -8.50 -1.08 -14.84
N GLN A 284 -8.18 -1.12 -16.16
CA GLN A 284 -7.86 -2.38 -16.84
C GLN A 284 -7.16 -2.18 -18.18
N PHE A 285 -6.45 -3.22 -18.61
CA PHE A 285 -5.95 -3.36 -19.98
C PHE A 285 -6.14 -4.79 -20.50
N VAL A 286 -5.93 -4.97 -21.80
CA VAL A 286 -6.10 -6.24 -22.49
C VAL A 286 -4.74 -6.74 -22.98
N ILE A 287 -4.53 -8.05 -22.89
CA ILE A 287 -3.36 -8.76 -23.43
C ILE A 287 -3.79 -9.79 -24.48
N ASP A 288 -2.93 -10.07 -25.44
CA ASP A 288 -3.12 -11.15 -26.41
C ASP A 288 -2.44 -12.43 -25.89
N LEU A 289 -3.25 -13.42 -25.52
CA LEU A 289 -2.80 -14.71 -25.01
C LEU A 289 -2.42 -15.69 -26.15
N GLY A 290 -2.74 -15.33 -27.39
CA GLY A 290 -2.43 -16.12 -28.56
C GLY A 290 -3.55 -17.04 -29.05
N PRO A 291 -3.40 -17.60 -30.28
CA PRO A 291 -4.44 -18.36 -30.95
C PRO A 291 -4.76 -19.72 -30.33
N ASP A 292 -3.79 -20.30 -29.61
CA ASP A 292 -3.93 -21.64 -29.03
C ASP A 292 -4.29 -21.60 -27.54
N ALA A 293 -4.48 -20.40 -26.97
CA ALA A 293 -4.77 -20.24 -25.55
C ALA A 293 -6.25 -20.56 -25.25
N GLU A 294 -6.47 -21.48 -24.31
CA GLU A 294 -7.81 -21.81 -23.78
C GLU A 294 -8.20 -20.79 -22.71
N PRO A 295 -9.32 -20.05 -22.86
CA PRO A 295 -9.69 -18.99 -21.91
C PRO A 295 -9.73 -19.41 -20.45
N ALA A 296 -10.31 -20.57 -20.15
CA ALA A 296 -10.45 -21.08 -18.79
C ALA A 296 -9.11 -21.35 -18.08
N ALA A 297 -8.06 -21.60 -18.86
CA ALA A 297 -6.73 -21.88 -18.30
C ALA A 297 -6.02 -20.64 -17.76
N PHE A 298 -6.52 -19.43 -18.05
CA PHE A 298 -5.89 -18.16 -17.64
C PHE A 298 -6.65 -17.41 -16.55
N LEU A 299 -7.91 -17.74 -16.32
CA LEU A 299 -8.70 -17.09 -15.27
C LEU A 299 -8.04 -17.26 -13.89
N GLY A 300 -7.88 -16.16 -13.17
CA GLY A 300 -7.29 -16.12 -11.84
C GLY A 300 -5.77 -16.30 -11.80
N LYS A 301 -5.09 -16.52 -12.95
CA LYS A 301 -3.63 -16.60 -12.97
C LYS A 301 -2.99 -15.24 -12.73
N ASP A 302 -1.82 -15.27 -12.11
CA ASP A 302 -1.00 -14.09 -11.88
C ASP A 302 -0.47 -13.53 -13.20
N ALA A 303 -0.91 -12.33 -13.56
CA ALA A 303 -0.30 -11.50 -14.59
C ALA A 303 0.69 -10.54 -13.94
N VAL A 304 1.96 -10.79 -14.08
CA VAL A 304 3.04 -9.93 -13.57
C VAL A 304 3.25 -8.80 -14.55
N VAL A 305 2.94 -7.59 -14.12
CA VAL A 305 3.10 -6.37 -14.94
C VAL A 305 4.57 -6.02 -15.06
N PHE A 306 5.28 -5.97 -13.94
CA PHE A 306 6.74 -5.89 -13.87
C PHE A 306 7.25 -6.50 -12.56
N GLY A 307 8.51 -6.94 -12.56
CA GLY A 307 9.11 -7.60 -11.40
C GLY A 307 10.58 -7.92 -11.64
N ASP A 308 10.98 -9.15 -11.33
CA ASP A 308 12.36 -9.62 -11.42
C ASP A 308 12.63 -10.28 -12.80
N PRO A 309 13.47 -9.68 -13.66
CA PRO A 309 13.81 -10.26 -14.96
C PRO A 309 14.50 -11.63 -14.89
N GLU A 310 15.20 -11.94 -13.78
CA GLU A 310 15.81 -13.27 -13.59
C GLU A 310 14.76 -14.37 -13.45
N ARG A 311 13.51 -14.01 -13.14
CA ARG A 311 12.36 -14.91 -13.09
C ARG A 311 11.54 -14.94 -14.40
N GLY A 312 12.04 -14.28 -15.47
CA GLY A 312 11.31 -14.14 -16.74
C GLY A 312 10.21 -13.08 -16.73
N GLU A 313 10.12 -12.27 -15.68
CA GLU A 313 9.16 -11.19 -15.53
C GLU A 313 9.63 -9.94 -16.32
N PRO A 314 8.72 -9.07 -16.80
CA PRO A 314 9.12 -7.81 -17.41
C PRO A 314 9.89 -6.94 -16.43
N ALA A 315 10.98 -6.31 -16.86
CA ALA A 315 11.63 -5.29 -16.08
C ALA A 315 10.76 -4.02 -16.02
N VAL A 316 10.87 -3.26 -14.93
CA VAL A 316 10.19 -1.97 -14.83
C VAL A 316 10.66 -0.99 -15.91
N GLU A 317 11.91 -1.11 -16.34
CA GLU A 317 12.51 -0.34 -17.41
C GLU A 317 11.77 -0.54 -18.75
N GLU A 318 11.30 -1.74 -19.07
CA GLU A 318 10.51 -2.01 -20.28
C GLU A 318 9.19 -1.21 -20.28
N TRP A 319 8.54 -1.11 -19.12
CA TRP A 319 7.33 -0.28 -18.96
C TRP A 319 7.65 1.21 -19.00
N SER A 320 8.81 1.61 -18.46
CA SER A 320 9.28 2.99 -18.50
C SER A 320 9.58 3.45 -19.93
N GLU A 321 10.27 2.62 -20.71
CA GLU A 321 10.57 2.86 -22.14
C GLU A 321 9.28 2.94 -22.95
N ALA A 322 8.36 1.97 -22.79
CA ALA A 322 7.06 1.97 -23.45
C ALA A 322 6.24 3.23 -23.11
N SER A 323 6.48 3.82 -21.95
CA SER A 323 5.81 5.03 -21.45
C SER A 323 6.60 6.31 -21.70
N ARG A 324 7.80 6.24 -22.29
CA ARG A 324 8.71 7.35 -22.54
C ARG A 324 9.07 8.12 -21.26
N THR A 325 9.36 7.39 -20.20
CA THR A 325 9.76 7.92 -18.90
C THR A 325 10.88 7.09 -18.30
N ILE A 326 11.18 7.30 -17.02
CA ILE A 326 12.23 6.60 -16.26
C ILE A 326 11.64 5.65 -15.21
N ASN A 327 12.41 4.66 -14.79
CA ASN A 327 12.00 3.68 -13.80
C ASN A 327 11.60 4.31 -12.45
N TYR A 328 12.23 5.43 -12.04
CA TYR A 328 11.82 6.24 -10.88
C TYR A 328 10.33 6.63 -10.93
N GLU A 329 9.89 7.18 -12.06
CA GLU A 329 8.51 7.62 -12.22
C GLU A 329 7.56 6.43 -12.27
N THR A 330 7.92 5.35 -12.98
CA THR A 330 7.07 4.18 -13.13
C THR A 330 6.72 3.57 -11.77
N VAL A 331 7.71 3.34 -10.89
CA VAL A 331 7.43 2.75 -9.56
C VAL A 331 6.74 3.74 -8.62
N THR A 332 7.11 5.03 -8.67
CA THR A 332 6.54 6.06 -7.78
C THR A 332 5.06 6.33 -8.08
N ARG A 333 4.63 6.10 -9.33
CA ARG A 333 3.24 6.34 -9.76
C ARG A 333 2.24 5.30 -9.27
N ILE A 334 2.70 4.14 -8.80
CA ILE A 334 1.77 3.10 -8.29
C ILE A 334 0.98 3.70 -7.14
N SER A 335 -0.35 3.81 -7.37
CA SER A 335 -1.27 4.52 -6.48
C SER A 335 -1.59 3.71 -5.21
N ASP A 336 -2.18 4.36 -4.22
CA ASP A 336 -2.58 3.72 -2.97
C ASP A 336 -3.74 2.72 -3.15
N ARG A 337 -4.42 2.74 -4.30
CA ARG A 337 -5.38 1.69 -4.70
C ARG A 337 -4.75 0.30 -4.79
N VAL A 338 -3.45 0.22 -5.08
CA VAL A 338 -2.71 -1.04 -5.18
C VAL A 338 -2.14 -1.40 -3.81
N PRO A 339 -2.65 -2.43 -3.14
CA PRO A 339 -2.17 -2.81 -1.82
C PRO A 339 -0.72 -3.29 -1.86
N ARG A 340 0.11 -2.84 -0.89
CA ARG A 340 1.51 -3.26 -0.74
C ARG A 340 1.59 -4.47 0.20
N ARG A 341 2.07 -5.57 -0.31
CA ARG A 341 2.34 -6.78 0.48
C ARG A 341 3.85 -6.95 0.65
N MET A 342 4.33 -6.83 1.89
CA MET A 342 5.74 -7.04 2.19
C MET A 342 6.03 -8.53 2.33
N VAL A 343 7.06 -9.01 1.60
CA VAL A 343 7.54 -10.39 1.67
C VAL A 343 9.01 -10.41 2.08
N ARG A 344 9.43 -11.42 2.86
CA ARG A 344 10.84 -11.59 3.22
C ARG A 344 11.58 -12.32 2.10
N GLY A 345 12.86 -11.99 1.89
CA GLY A 345 13.65 -12.47 0.76
C GLY A 345 13.86 -14.00 0.64
N GLY A 346 13.42 -14.79 1.65
CA GLY A 346 13.40 -16.26 1.56
C GLY A 346 12.12 -16.82 0.92
N ASP A 347 11.04 -16.03 0.91
CA ASP A 347 9.71 -16.47 0.48
C ASP A 347 9.44 -16.13 -1.01
N ALA A 348 10.35 -15.39 -1.64
CA ALA A 348 10.21 -14.97 -3.04
C ALA A 348 10.26 -16.12 -4.06
N GLY A 349 10.73 -17.31 -3.67
CA GLY A 349 10.74 -18.52 -4.49
C GLY A 349 9.52 -19.42 -4.30
N ALA A 350 8.70 -19.18 -3.26
CA ALA A 350 7.52 -19.98 -2.95
C ALA A 350 6.21 -19.36 -3.50
N ALA A 351 6.29 -18.24 -4.24
CA ALA A 351 5.12 -17.55 -4.79
C ALA A 351 4.61 -18.14 -6.12
N ASP A 352 5.17 -19.26 -6.58
CA ASP A 352 4.77 -19.98 -7.80
C ASP A 352 3.67 -21.02 -7.53
N GLY A 353 2.89 -20.79 -6.54
CA GLY A 353 1.67 -21.50 -6.23
C GLY A 353 1.00 -20.70 -5.13
N VAL A 354 0.04 -19.86 -5.49
CA VAL A 354 -0.71 -19.08 -4.52
C VAL A 354 -1.53 -19.98 -3.61
N ALA A 355 -0.81 -20.60 -2.67
CA ALA A 355 -1.35 -20.79 -1.33
C ALA A 355 -0.85 -19.59 -0.52
N ALA A 356 -1.76 -18.85 0.08
CA ALA A 356 -1.45 -17.86 1.10
C ALA A 356 -0.50 -18.47 2.12
N SER A 357 0.79 -18.16 2.03
CA SER A 357 1.77 -18.65 3.01
C SER A 357 2.78 -17.57 3.33
N GLY A 358 2.64 -17.05 4.54
CA GLY A 358 3.70 -16.23 5.06
C GLY A 358 3.42 -15.46 6.32
N HIS A 359 2.50 -15.85 7.14
CA HIS A 359 2.64 -16.21 8.55
C HIS A 359 1.94 -17.55 8.66
N ALA A 360 2.60 -18.52 9.25
CA ALA A 360 1.89 -19.71 9.65
C ALA A 360 0.64 -19.22 10.38
N ASP A 361 -0.54 -19.40 9.73
CA ASP A 361 -1.80 -19.25 10.40
C ASP A 361 -2.36 -17.84 10.70
N SER A 362 -2.29 -16.87 9.77
CA SER A 362 -3.05 -15.60 9.91
C SER A 362 -4.53 -15.72 9.48
N SER A 363 -4.99 -16.91 9.13
CA SER A 363 -6.39 -17.18 8.80
C SER A 363 -6.86 -18.55 9.31
N LEU A 364 -8.18 -18.70 9.43
CA LEU A 364 -8.87 -19.93 9.79
C LEU A 364 -10.09 -20.05 8.89
N SER A 365 -10.21 -21.14 8.15
CA SER A 365 -11.40 -21.43 7.33
C SER A 365 -12.15 -22.62 7.91
N LEU A 366 -13.47 -22.51 7.98
CA LEU A 366 -14.38 -23.50 8.53
C LEU A 366 -15.63 -23.63 7.66
N THR A 367 -16.27 -24.77 7.70
CA THR A 367 -17.58 -24.97 7.07
C THR A 367 -18.67 -24.92 8.14
N ILE A 368 -19.67 -24.08 7.96
CA ILE A 368 -20.80 -23.91 8.87
C ILE A 368 -22.09 -24.32 8.15
N ASP A 369 -22.73 -25.39 8.60
CA ASP A 369 -23.80 -26.06 7.86
C ASP A 369 -25.19 -25.43 8.04
N THR A 370 -25.42 -24.68 9.12
CA THR A 370 -26.75 -24.13 9.43
C THR A 370 -26.69 -22.73 10.04
N PRO A 371 -27.78 -21.94 9.94
CA PRO A 371 -27.86 -20.64 10.62
C PRO A 371 -27.66 -20.75 12.14
N SER A 372 -28.20 -21.80 12.78
CA SER A 372 -28.00 -22.02 14.22
C SER A 372 -26.54 -22.36 14.57
N ALA A 373 -25.81 -23.05 13.68
CA ALA A 373 -24.38 -23.27 13.83
C ALA A 373 -23.59 -21.96 13.66
N MET A 374 -24.00 -21.08 12.74
CA MET A 374 -23.44 -19.74 12.57
C MET A 374 -23.56 -18.89 13.83
N GLN A 375 -24.74 -18.89 14.46
CA GLN A 375 -24.94 -18.16 15.73
C GLN A 375 -24.07 -18.75 16.86
N ARG A 376 -23.99 -20.08 16.98
CA ARG A 376 -23.10 -20.72 17.98
C ARG A 376 -21.62 -20.38 17.75
N PHE A 377 -21.19 -20.39 16.50
CA PHE A 377 -19.83 -20.02 16.10
C PHE A 377 -19.52 -18.56 16.49
N ALA A 378 -20.40 -17.62 16.13
CA ALA A 378 -20.26 -16.21 16.46
C ALA A 378 -20.28 -15.96 17.99
N ARG A 379 -21.10 -16.72 18.73
CA ARG A 379 -21.13 -16.66 20.20
C ARG A 379 -19.83 -17.15 20.83
N ALA A 380 -19.23 -18.21 20.30
CA ALA A 380 -17.93 -18.69 20.77
C ALA A 380 -16.82 -17.66 20.48
N LEU A 381 -16.85 -17.03 19.30
CA LEU A 381 -15.93 -15.95 18.94
C LEU A 381 -16.03 -14.75 19.89
N ALA A 382 -17.23 -14.36 20.29
CA ALA A 382 -17.48 -13.23 21.18
C ALA A 382 -16.73 -13.32 22.52
N GLY A 383 -16.47 -14.54 23.02
CA GLY A 383 -15.69 -14.75 24.25
C GLY A 383 -14.23 -14.33 24.18
N GLU A 384 -13.68 -14.15 22.98
CA GLU A 384 -12.29 -13.76 22.76
C GLU A 384 -12.15 -12.27 22.38
N LEU A 385 -13.28 -11.55 22.24
CA LEU A 385 -13.32 -10.15 21.87
C LEU A 385 -13.32 -9.21 23.09
N GLN A 386 -12.81 -8.01 22.87
CA GLN A 386 -12.77 -6.94 23.87
C GLN A 386 -13.16 -5.60 23.26
N ALA A 387 -13.38 -4.58 24.07
CA ALA A 387 -13.53 -3.21 23.61
C ALA A 387 -12.32 -2.79 22.74
N GLY A 388 -12.58 -2.11 21.64
CA GLY A 388 -11.59 -1.75 20.62
C GLY A 388 -11.45 -2.75 19.47
N ASP A 389 -12.07 -3.94 19.54
CA ASP A 389 -12.02 -4.91 18.45
C ASP A 389 -12.99 -4.53 17.31
N VAL A 390 -12.47 -4.49 16.07
CA VAL A 390 -13.25 -4.21 14.85
C VAL A 390 -13.34 -5.48 14.01
N LEU A 391 -14.57 -5.86 13.60
CA LEU A 391 -14.88 -6.98 12.74
C LEU A 391 -15.44 -6.48 11.41
N ILE A 392 -14.84 -6.89 10.30
CA ILE A 392 -15.29 -6.54 8.95
C ILE A 392 -15.92 -7.77 8.30
N LEU A 393 -17.22 -7.74 8.06
CA LEU A 393 -17.97 -8.84 7.45
C LEU A 393 -18.12 -8.63 5.94
N THR A 394 -17.69 -9.64 5.18
CA THR A 394 -17.81 -9.68 3.71
C THR A 394 -18.56 -10.92 3.28
N GLY A 395 -19.41 -10.80 2.25
CA GLY A 395 -20.17 -11.92 1.69
C GLY A 395 -21.38 -11.41 0.91
N GLU A 396 -21.91 -12.23 -0.01
CA GLU A 396 -23.09 -11.91 -0.81
C GLU A 396 -24.35 -11.66 0.04
N LEU A 397 -25.40 -11.13 -0.60
CA LEU A 397 -26.70 -11.01 0.04
C LEU A 397 -27.19 -12.41 0.48
N GLY A 398 -27.70 -12.55 1.70
CA GLY A 398 -28.11 -13.84 2.25
C GLY A 398 -26.96 -14.77 2.67
N ALA A 399 -25.70 -14.33 2.68
CA ALA A 399 -24.56 -15.13 3.13
C ALA A 399 -24.55 -15.42 4.65
N GLY A 400 -25.39 -14.74 5.44
CA GLY A 400 -25.52 -14.95 6.88
C GLY A 400 -24.79 -13.94 7.75
N LYS A 401 -24.44 -12.75 7.22
CA LYS A 401 -23.75 -11.68 7.98
C LYS A 401 -24.56 -11.24 9.21
N THR A 402 -25.83 -10.95 9.03
CA THR A 402 -26.74 -10.55 10.14
C THR A 402 -26.96 -11.70 11.12
N THR A 403 -27.05 -12.96 10.63
CA THR A 403 -27.14 -14.15 11.49
C THR A 403 -25.90 -14.31 12.36
N PHE A 404 -24.73 -14.05 11.80
CA PHE A 404 -23.47 -14.00 12.53
C PHE A 404 -23.50 -12.90 13.60
N THR A 405 -23.91 -11.67 13.23
CA THR A 405 -23.96 -10.51 14.16
C THR A 405 -24.95 -10.76 15.31
N GLN A 406 -26.05 -11.47 15.06
CA GLN A 406 -27.00 -11.89 16.11
C GLN A 406 -26.32 -12.82 17.13
N GLY A 407 -25.63 -13.85 16.67
CA GLY A 407 -24.89 -14.76 17.55
C GLY A 407 -23.77 -14.08 18.33
N LEU A 408 -23.09 -13.13 17.68
CA LEU A 408 -22.06 -12.31 18.32
C LEU A 408 -22.64 -11.46 19.46
N GLY A 409 -23.77 -10.79 19.21
CA GLY A 409 -24.43 -9.99 20.21
C GLY A 409 -24.94 -10.79 21.42
N GLU A 410 -25.44 -12.02 21.18
CA GLU A 410 -25.78 -12.94 22.27
C GLU A 410 -24.53 -13.28 23.12
N GLY A 411 -23.37 -13.54 22.47
CA GLY A 411 -22.12 -13.84 23.16
C GLY A 411 -21.54 -12.67 23.95
N LEU A 412 -21.70 -11.45 23.46
CA LEU A 412 -21.32 -10.21 24.15
C LEU A 412 -22.31 -9.81 25.26
N GLY A 413 -23.47 -10.47 25.34
CA GLY A 413 -24.50 -10.15 26.34
C GLY A 413 -25.17 -8.80 26.11
N VAL A 414 -25.34 -8.38 24.86
CA VAL A 414 -26.04 -7.13 24.52
C VAL A 414 -27.56 -7.34 24.40
N ARG A 415 -28.32 -6.23 24.32
CA ARG A 415 -29.79 -6.25 24.20
C ARG A 415 -30.20 -7.01 22.95
N GLU A 416 -31.19 -7.90 23.07
CA GLU A 416 -31.80 -8.70 21.98
C GLU A 416 -32.47 -7.82 20.91
N GLY A 417 -32.72 -8.41 19.72
CA GLY A 417 -33.40 -7.77 18.60
C GLY A 417 -32.43 -7.15 17.59
N ILE A 418 -31.28 -7.79 17.35
CA ILE A 418 -30.32 -7.37 16.34
C ILE A 418 -30.90 -7.66 14.95
N THR A 419 -31.07 -6.60 14.18
CA THR A 419 -31.47 -6.62 12.76
C THR A 419 -30.48 -5.75 11.97
N SER A 420 -30.26 -6.05 10.69
CA SER A 420 -29.36 -5.25 9.85
C SER A 420 -29.78 -3.77 9.87
N PRO A 421 -28.84 -2.85 10.10
CA PRO A 421 -29.12 -1.41 10.13
C PRO A 421 -29.10 -0.75 8.74
N THR A 422 -29.38 -1.48 7.66
CA THR A 422 -29.29 -1.04 6.25
C THR A 422 -29.97 0.31 5.96
N PHE A 423 -31.02 0.68 6.73
CA PHE A 423 -31.72 1.95 6.57
C PHE A 423 -31.25 3.06 7.53
N VAL A 424 -30.56 2.71 8.62
CA VAL A 424 -30.10 3.64 9.68
C VAL A 424 -28.58 3.78 9.68
N LEU A 425 -27.87 2.96 8.90
CA LEU A 425 -26.43 2.84 8.71
C LEU A 425 -25.67 2.34 9.95
N SER A 426 -25.98 2.78 11.15
CA SER A 426 -25.33 2.37 12.41
C SER A 426 -26.34 2.21 13.53
N ARG A 427 -26.11 1.22 14.41
CA ARG A 427 -26.91 0.99 15.63
C ARG A 427 -26.02 0.51 16.77
N ILE A 428 -26.17 1.15 17.92
CA ILE A 428 -25.49 0.73 19.15
C ILE A 428 -26.42 -0.18 19.95
N HIS A 429 -25.93 -1.38 20.32
CA HIS A 429 -26.59 -2.32 21.22
C HIS A 429 -25.86 -2.29 22.57
N PRO A 430 -26.45 -1.66 23.59
CA PRO A 430 -25.82 -1.56 24.90
C PRO A 430 -25.62 -2.94 25.53
N SER A 431 -24.51 -3.14 26.23
CA SER A 431 -24.27 -4.33 27.04
C SER A 431 -25.28 -4.41 28.18
N LEU A 432 -25.76 -5.61 28.47
CA LEU A 432 -26.59 -5.94 29.65
C LEU A 432 -25.75 -6.52 30.78
N THR A 433 -24.43 -6.61 30.57
CA THR A 433 -23.43 -7.14 31.49
C THR A 433 -22.31 -6.11 31.69
N ASP A 434 -21.23 -6.49 32.35
CA ASP A 434 -20.01 -5.64 32.49
C ASP A 434 -19.11 -5.66 31.23
N GLY A 435 -19.56 -6.31 30.12
CA GLY A 435 -18.82 -6.41 28.86
C GLY A 435 -19.02 -5.19 27.95
N PRO A 436 -18.34 -5.15 26.78
CA PRO A 436 -18.45 -4.05 25.82
C PRO A 436 -19.81 -4.00 25.13
N ALA A 437 -20.24 -2.82 24.72
CA ALA A 437 -21.35 -2.64 23.82
C ALA A 437 -21.02 -3.18 22.42
N LEU A 438 -22.04 -3.48 21.59
CA LEU A 438 -21.87 -3.82 20.19
C LEU A 438 -22.33 -2.64 19.32
N VAL A 439 -21.42 -2.12 18.49
CA VAL A 439 -21.74 -1.18 17.43
C VAL A 439 -21.90 -1.94 16.13
N HIS A 440 -23.11 -1.94 15.55
CA HIS A 440 -23.45 -2.64 14.32
C HIS A 440 -23.65 -1.65 13.19
N VAL A 441 -22.85 -1.75 12.14
CA VAL A 441 -22.83 -0.86 10.98
C VAL A 441 -23.11 -1.69 9.72
N ASP A 442 -23.89 -1.14 8.79
CA ASP A 442 -24.10 -1.67 7.45
C ASP A 442 -23.61 -0.66 6.41
N ALA A 443 -22.46 -0.94 5.81
CA ALA A 443 -21.81 -0.09 4.83
C ALA A 443 -22.28 -0.35 3.37
N TYR A 444 -23.32 -1.15 3.16
CA TYR A 444 -23.81 -1.48 1.81
C TYR A 444 -24.17 -0.25 0.97
N ARG A 445 -24.69 0.80 1.59
CA ARG A 445 -25.11 2.05 0.91
C ARG A 445 -24.06 3.15 0.94
N LEU A 446 -22.95 2.97 1.64
CA LEU A 446 -21.88 3.95 1.70
C LEU A 446 -21.00 3.82 0.44
N GLY A 447 -20.72 4.95 -0.20
CA GLY A 447 -19.92 4.99 -1.43
C GLY A 447 -18.42 5.04 -1.19
N SER A 448 -17.99 5.48 0.00
CA SER A 448 -16.56 5.68 0.33
C SER A 448 -16.27 5.45 1.82
N ALA A 449 -14.97 5.38 2.16
CA ALA A 449 -14.51 5.34 3.54
C ALA A 449 -14.82 6.65 4.30
N GLU A 450 -14.77 7.79 3.62
CA GLU A 450 -15.08 9.11 4.18
C GLU A 450 -16.53 9.18 4.68
N GLU A 451 -17.48 8.60 3.94
CA GLU A 451 -18.89 8.52 4.39
C GLU A 451 -19.06 7.62 5.63
N LEU A 452 -18.17 6.67 5.85
CA LEU A 452 -18.15 5.86 7.06
C LEU A 452 -17.55 6.62 8.25
N GLU A 453 -16.54 7.47 8.03
CA GLU A 453 -15.95 8.36 9.03
C GLU A 453 -16.96 9.41 9.52
N ASP A 454 -17.84 9.91 8.64
CA ASP A 454 -18.92 10.86 8.98
C ASP A 454 -19.98 10.29 9.96
N LEU A 455 -19.95 8.99 10.25
CA LEU A 455 -20.85 8.36 11.23
C LEU A 455 -20.38 8.51 12.70
N ASP A 456 -19.33 9.30 12.97
CA ASP A 456 -18.74 9.53 14.31
C ASP A 456 -18.39 8.21 15.05
N LEU A 457 -18.08 7.16 14.31
CA LEU A 457 -17.78 5.84 14.86
C LEU A 457 -16.46 5.80 15.64
N ILE A 458 -15.52 6.66 15.30
CA ILE A 458 -14.17 6.73 15.89
C ILE A 458 -14.24 6.91 17.41
N ASP A 459 -15.18 7.73 17.89
CA ASP A 459 -15.36 8.00 19.32
C ASP A 459 -15.94 6.80 20.10
N THR A 460 -16.51 5.81 19.41
CA THR A 460 -17.15 4.64 20.03
C THR A 460 -16.35 3.34 19.88
N VAL A 461 -15.38 3.29 18.97
CA VAL A 461 -14.59 2.08 18.67
C VAL A 461 -13.82 1.61 19.89
N ASP A 462 -13.16 2.50 20.62
CA ASP A 462 -12.32 2.16 21.79
C ASP A 462 -13.11 1.56 22.97
N GLU A 463 -14.41 1.83 23.07
CA GLU A 463 -15.28 1.40 24.17
C GLU A 463 -16.23 0.25 23.80
N SER A 464 -16.23 -0.20 22.54
CA SER A 464 -17.16 -1.18 22.00
C SER A 464 -16.49 -2.25 21.15
N VAL A 465 -17.22 -3.34 20.85
CA VAL A 465 -16.93 -4.22 19.72
C VAL A 465 -17.70 -3.67 18.52
N THR A 466 -16.99 -3.35 17.42
CA THR A 466 -17.61 -2.80 16.23
C THR A 466 -17.67 -3.84 15.12
N VAL A 467 -18.87 -4.07 14.56
CA VAL A 467 -19.10 -4.96 13.40
C VAL A 467 -19.57 -4.13 12.21
N VAL A 468 -18.87 -4.26 11.08
CA VAL A 468 -19.22 -3.56 9.84
C VAL A 468 -19.56 -4.57 8.77
N GLU A 469 -20.86 -4.72 8.45
CA GLU A 469 -21.32 -5.50 7.29
C GLU A 469 -20.99 -4.73 6.01
N TRP A 470 -20.50 -5.41 4.96
CA TRP A 470 -20.05 -4.82 3.69
C TRP A 470 -18.89 -3.84 3.84
N GLY A 471 -18.10 -4.00 4.92
CA GLY A 471 -17.06 -3.05 5.28
C GLY A 471 -15.73 -3.18 4.51
N ARG A 472 -15.56 -4.19 3.66
CA ARG A 472 -14.33 -4.35 2.85
C ARG A 472 -14.10 -3.13 1.97
N ASP A 473 -12.85 -2.65 1.94
CA ASP A 473 -12.39 -1.45 1.22
C ASP A 473 -12.99 -0.12 1.74
N ARG A 474 -13.60 -0.14 2.97
CA ARG A 474 -14.22 1.05 3.60
C ARG A 474 -13.92 1.17 5.10
N ALA A 475 -13.88 0.07 5.82
CA ALA A 475 -13.80 0.06 7.28
C ALA A 475 -12.40 -0.25 7.84
N GLU A 476 -11.43 -0.48 6.98
CA GLU A 476 -10.05 -0.83 7.36
C GLU A 476 -9.35 0.31 8.14
N GLY A 477 -9.76 1.55 7.90
CA GLY A 477 -9.26 2.75 8.59
C GLY A 477 -9.76 2.91 10.03
N LEU A 478 -10.81 2.19 10.46
CA LEU A 478 -11.38 2.31 11.80
C LEU A 478 -10.46 1.77 12.90
N SER A 479 -9.57 0.84 12.59
CA SER A 479 -8.60 0.29 13.56
C SER A 479 -7.40 -0.36 12.87
N GLU A 480 -6.20 -0.19 13.45
CA GLU A 480 -5.00 -0.91 13.01
C GLU A 480 -5.12 -2.43 13.22
N SER A 481 -5.94 -2.84 14.19
CA SER A 481 -6.14 -4.24 14.55
C SER A 481 -7.58 -4.65 14.31
N ARG A 482 -7.82 -5.57 13.36
CA ARG A 482 -9.16 -5.99 12.98
C ARG A 482 -9.24 -7.47 12.64
N LEU A 483 -10.44 -8.00 12.67
CA LEU A 483 -10.78 -9.36 12.23
C LEU A 483 -11.63 -9.26 10.96
N GLU A 484 -11.10 -9.70 9.84
CA GLU A 484 -11.80 -9.78 8.57
C GLU A 484 -12.48 -11.16 8.44
N ILE A 485 -13.79 -11.18 8.22
CA ILE A 485 -14.59 -12.39 8.16
C ILE A 485 -15.31 -12.45 6.83
N THR A 486 -14.96 -13.44 6.02
CA THR A 486 -15.59 -13.68 4.71
C THR A 486 -16.54 -14.86 4.82
N LEU A 487 -17.79 -14.69 4.35
CA LEU A 487 -18.83 -15.71 4.32
C LEU A 487 -19.17 -16.01 2.86
N GLU A 488 -18.93 -17.25 2.42
CA GLU A 488 -19.12 -17.70 1.04
C GLU A 488 -20.07 -18.89 0.97
N ARG A 489 -20.88 -18.96 -0.09
CA ARG A 489 -21.64 -20.16 -0.42
C ARG A 489 -20.79 -21.04 -1.33
N PRO A 490 -20.60 -22.35 -1.04
CA PRO A 490 -19.95 -23.25 -1.99
C PRO A 490 -20.80 -23.31 -3.27
N ILE A 491 -20.21 -23.01 -4.41
CA ILE A 491 -20.85 -23.23 -5.71
C ILE A 491 -20.85 -24.75 -5.91
N GLY A 492 -22.04 -25.37 -5.83
CA GLY A 492 -22.21 -26.82 -6.04
C GLY A 492 -21.77 -27.22 -7.44
N GLY A 493 -20.86 -28.19 -7.53
CA GLY A 493 -20.59 -28.90 -8.76
C GLY A 493 -21.81 -29.74 -9.19
N ASP A 494 -22.12 -29.65 -10.51
CA ASP A 494 -22.99 -30.54 -11.28
C ASP A 494 -24.44 -30.76 -10.84
N ALA A 495 -25.35 -29.95 -11.37
CA ALA A 495 -26.63 -30.44 -11.83
C ALA A 495 -26.81 -30.01 -13.29
N ALA A 496 -26.56 -30.97 -14.19
CA ALA A 496 -26.87 -30.82 -15.61
C ALA A 496 -28.40 -30.92 -15.80
N GLY A 497 -28.94 -29.96 -16.55
CA GLY A 497 -30.10 -30.18 -17.45
C GLY A 497 -31.45 -29.75 -16.91
N SER A 498 -31.99 -28.67 -17.43
CA SER A 498 -33.10 -28.71 -18.36
C SER A 498 -33.76 -27.34 -18.59
N ASP A 499 -33.90 -27.04 -19.88
CA ASP A 499 -34.96 -26.26 -20.51
C ASP A 499 -35.06 -24.76 -20.30
N ALA A 500 -34.44 -24.05 -21.27
CA ALA A 500 -34.92 -22.76 -21.73
C ALA A 500 -36.33 -22.90 -22.34
N ALA A 501 -37.30 -22.21 -21.77
CA ALA A 501 -38.57 -21.93 -22.45
C ALA A 501 -38.86 -20.42 -22.33
N GLU A 502 -38.97 -19.81 -23.48
CA GLU A 502 -39.48 -18.47 -23.77
C GLU A 502 -40.79 -18.20 -23.00
N LEU A 503 -40.91 -17.06 -22.37
CA LEU A 503 -42.21 -16.43 -22.13
C LEU A 503 -42.11 -14.91 -22.35
N GLY A 504 -42.92 -14.52 -23.33
CA GLY A 504 -43.07 -13.16 -23.82
C GLY A 504 -43.72 -12.22 -22.79
N ALA A 505 -43.45 -10.96 -23.04
CA ALA A 505 -44.03 -9.81 -22.35
C ALA A 505 -45.56 -9.75 -22.50
N THR A 506 -46.26 -9.58 -21.35
CA THR A 506 -47.53 -8.82 -21.30
C THR A 506 -47.60 -8.07 -19.98
N ASP A 507 -47.71 -6.78 -20.14
CA ASP A 507 -48.06 -5.75 -19.17
C ASP A 507 -49.39 -6.06 -18.46
N GLN A 508 -49.40 -6.15 -17.13
CA GLN A 508 -50.53 -5.65 -16.32
C GLN A 508 -50.12 -5.58 -14.84
N ALA A 509 -50.17 -4.39 -14.28
CA ALA A 509 -49.98 -4.08 -12.88
C ALA A 509 -51.00 -4.80 -12.00
N ASN A 510 -50.52 -5.46 -10.94
CA ASN A 510 -51.32 -5.91 -9.81
C ASN A 510 -50.62 -5.47 -8.52
N ASP A 511 -51.29 -4.56 -7.82
CA ASP A 511 -50.83 -3.78 -6.65
C ASP A 511 -50.87 -4.55 -5.31
N ASP A 512 -50.76 -5.89 -5.28
CA ASP A 512 -50.83 -6.68 -4.04
C ASP A 512 -49.86 -7.91 -4.06
N ALA A 513 -48.65 -7.75 -4.63
CA ALA A 513 -47.62 -8.75 -4.48
C ALA A 513 -46.63 -8.35 -3.37
N PRO A 514 -46.26 -9.24 -2.42
CA PRO A 514 -45.21 -8.90 -1.44
C PRO A 514 -43.90 -8.64 -2.16
N ALA A 515 -43.10 -7.74 -1.59
CA ALA A 515 -41.85 -7.28 -2.15
C ALA A 515 -40.87 -8.47 -2.35
N PRO A 516 -40.02 -8.49 -3.40
CA PRO A 516 -39.19 -9.63 -3.81
C PRO A 516 -38.18 -10.15 -2.78
N TRP A 517 -38.08 -9.54 -1.61
CA TRP A 517 -37.14 -9.93 -0.52
C TRP A 517 -37.79 -10.67 0.65
N GLU A 518 -39.07 -11.03 0.57
CA GLU A 518 -39.79 -11.76 1.64
C GLU A 518 -39.90 -13.26 1.39
N ILE A 519 -39.32 -13.79 0.30
CA ILE A 519 -39.29 -15.23 0.03
C ILE A 519 -37.85 -15.72 0.21
N GLU A 520 -37.44 -16.03 1.45
CA GLU A 520 -36.32 -16.94 1.67
C GLU A 520 -36.87 -18.35 1.39
N ASP A 521 -36.46 -18.96 0.28
CA ASP A 521 -36.65 -20.39 0.06
C ASP A 521 -35.99 -21.15 1.21
N GLU A 522 -36.75 -21.98 1.94
CA GLU A 522 -36.23 -22.77 3.06
C GLU A 522 -35.04 -23.68 2.64
N GLU A 523 -34.91 -24.03 1.37
CA GLU A 523 -33.76 -24.75 0.80
C GLU A 523 -32.51 -23.90 0.66
N GLU A 524 -32.62 -22.59 0.39
CA GLU A 524 -31.48 -21.67 0.33
C GLU A 524 -30.87 -21.37 1.70
N ALA A 525 -31.67 -21.40 2.77
CA ALA A 525 -31.20 -21.23 4.14
C ALA A 525 -30.40 -22.43 4.68
N ALA A 526 -30.56 -23.61 4.08
CA ALA A 526 -29.96 -24.89 4.54
C ALA A 526 -28.59 -25.20 3.91
N ALA A 527 -28.10 -24.41 2.93
CA ALA A 527 -26.80 -24.67 2.31
C ALA A 527 -25.63 -24.31 3.27
N PRO A 528 -24.56 -25.12 3.30
CA PRO A 528 -23.38 -24.80 4.13
C PRO A 528 -22.72 -23.51 3.69
N ARG A 529 -22.00 -22.85 4.62
CA ARG A 529 -21.21 -21.64 4.38
C ARG A 529 -19.75 -21.92 4.69
N ILE A 530 -18.85 -21.44 3.84
CA ILE A 530 -17.43 -21.36 4.15
C ILE A 530 -17.21 -20.02 4.85
N VAL A 531 -16.70 -20.07 6.07
CA VAL A 531 -16.35 -18.90 6.87
C VAL A 531 -14.84 -18.82 6.99
N THR A 532 -14.25 -17.77 6.44
CA THR A 532 -12.83 -17.50 6.55
C THR A 532 -12.58 -16.30 7.46
N LEU A 533 -11.87 -16.52 8.56
CA LEU A 533 -11.41 -15.48 9.47
C LEU A 533 -9.97 -15.14 9.09
N ARG A 534 -9.68 -13.85 9.02
CA ARG A 534 -8.33 -13.31 8.84
C ARG A 534 -8.09 -12.22 9.88
N TRP A 535 -7.06 -12.39 10.69
CA TRP A 535 -6.69 -11.39 11.67
C TRP A 535 -5.56 -10.49 11.19
N VAL A 536 -5.68 -9.19 11.46
CA VAL A 536 -4.77 -8.13 11.00
C VAL A 536 -4.41 -7.24 12.20
N GLY A 537 -3.14 -6.94 12.37
CA GLY A 537 -2.65 -5.97 13.36
C GLY A 537 -2.16 -6.58 14.67
N PRO A 538 -1.51 -5.77 15.52
CA PRO A 538 -0.76 -6.24 16.70
C PRO A 538 -1.63 -6.81 17.84
N ARG A 539 -2.94 -6.51 17.88
CA ARG A 539 -3.89 -7.08 18.84
C ARG A 539 -3.93 -8.61 18.74
N TRP A 540 -3.82 -9.15 17.51
CA TRP A 540 -3.92 -10.56 17.20
C TRP A 540 -2.55 -11.26 17.26
N ASN A 541 -1.89 -11.18 18.42
CA ASN A 541 -0.63 -11.88 18.65
C ASN A 541 -0.83 -13.39 18.86
N ASP A 542 0.26 -14.16 18.86
CA ASP A 542 0.21 -15.64 18.91
C ASP A 542 -0.61 -16.18 20.10
N ALA A 543 -0.60 -15.54 21.25
CA ALA A 543 -1.34 -15.97 22.43
C ALA A 543 -2.86 -15.80 22.24
N VAL A 544 -3.27 -14.66 21.67
CA VAL A 544 -4.68 -14.36 21.38
C VAL A 544 -5.21 -15.27 20.26
N VAL A 545 -4.42 -15.47 19.20
CA VAL A 545 -4.76 -16.36 18.10
C VAL A 545 -4.88 -17.82 18.59
N ALA A 546 -4.01 -18.26 19.49
CA ALA A 546 -4.13 -19.60 20.10
C ALA A 546 -5.42 -19.75 20.92
N GLY A 547 -5.82 -18.73 21.70
CA GLY A 547 -7.12 -18.70 22.41
C GLY A 547 -8.29 -18.78 21.43
N LEU A 548 -8.27 -17.95 20.39
CA LEU A 548 -9.29 -17.93 19.34
C LEU A 548 -9.44 -19.30 18.66
N ARG A 549 -8.34 -19.96 18.28
CA ARG A 549 -8.34 -21.30 17.69
C ARG A 549 -8.90 -22.35 18.65
N ALA A 550 -8.53 -22.28 19.92
CA ALA A 550 -9.05 -23.18 20.95
C ALA A 550 -10.57 -23.02 21.15
N ALA A 551 -11.07 -21.78 21.18
CA ALA A 551 -12.50 -21.48 21.30
C ALA A 551 -13.30 -21.98 20.09
N LEU A 552 -12.70 -21.97 18.90
CA LEU A 552 -13.33 -22.37 17.64
C LEU A 552 -13.04 -23.81 17.22
N ALA A 553 -12.25 -24.58 17.98
CA ALA A 553 -11.84 -25.94 17.64
C ALA A 553 -13.03 -26.92 17.38
N GLY A 554 -14.17 -26.68 18.02
CA GLY A 554 -15.37 -27.50 17.82
C GLY A 554 -16.08 -27.26 16.46
N PHE A 555 -15.65 -26.31 15.67
CA PHE A 555 -16.20 -25.94 14.36
C PHE A 555 -15.25 -26.27 13.20
N VAL A 556 -14.03 -26.70 13.49
CA VAL A 556 -13.02 -27.07 12.48
C VAL A 556 -13.26 -28.48 12.03
N ASP A 557 -13.51 -28.70 10.74
CA ASP A 557 -13.68 -30.05 10.17
C ASP A 557 -12.39 -30.86 10.26
N ALA A 558 -12.45 -32.07 10.75
CA ALA A 558 -11.32 -33.02 10.91
C ALA A 558 -10.68 -33.49 9.58
N LYS A 559 -10.97 -32.87 8.45
CA LYS A 559 -10.50 -33.24 7.10
C LYS A 559 -9.33 -32.43 6.57
N GLN A 560 -8.78 -31.47 7.33
CA GLN A 560 -7.64 -30.67 6.90
C GLN A 560 -6.30 -31.00 7.59
N GLU A 561 -6.21 -32.09 8.36
CA GLU A 561 -4.94 -32.67 8.79
C GLU A 561 -4.52 -33.81 7.86
N GLY A 562 -3.88 -33.51 6.74
CA GLY A 562 -3.36 -34.49 5.79
C GLY A 562 -2.40 -33.86 4.78
#